data_ced5acd1615303d3a12a0d1a7d3b0c5a
#
_entry.id   ced5acd1615303d3a12a0d1a7d3b0c5a
#
_cell.length_a   1.000
_cell.length_b   1.000
_cell.length_c   1.000
_cell.angle_alpha   90.00
_cell.angle_beta   90.00
_cell.angle_gamma   90.00
#
_symmetry.space_group_name_H-M   'P 1'
#
loop_
_entity.id
_entity.type
_entity.pdbx_description
1 polymer ?
#
loop_
_entity_poly.entity_id
_entity_poly.type
_entity_poly.pdbx_seq_one_letter_code
_entity_poly.pdbx_strand_id
1 'polypeptide(L)'
;KFVFETAPDPLSDVGVVGAQQFMLENVPKWVKKYGKDTAFYATNDAHTEPLIRQVVEFGGLFVEASLPSPLLGYPGALGIDLKAEQGDFPAIMKKVEAAVVAKGGKGRLGTWSYSFPYSATVGLTQHAINVIDGKSKMTNMKDIFKAFSKYTPGAKWGGSYYVDGSTGVKLNNFALLLQDTYIFGKGYIKSADIDVPEKYLKISSGLKKK
;
A
#
# COMPACT_ATOMS: atom_id res chain seq x y z
N LYS A 1 -14.64 4.73 13.11
CA LYS A 1 -13.96 4.39 14.37
C LYS A 1 -12.60 3.77 14.03
N PHE A 2 -11.55 4.25 14.68
CA PHE A 2 -10.21 3.64 14.61
C PHE A 2 -10.08 2.60 15.73
N VAL A 3 -9.48 1.44 15.40
CA VAL A 3 -9.14 0.38 16.35
C VAL A 3 -7.71 -0.04 16.10
N PHE A 4 -6.91 -0.07 17.15
CA PHE A 4 -5.54 -0.58 17.12
C PHE A 4 -5.51 -1.95 17.77
N GLU A 5 -5.04 -2.94 17.05
CA GLU A 5 -4.85 -4.31 17.53
C GLU A 5 -3.37 -4.67 17.41
N THR A 6 -2.81 -5.28 18.43
CA THR A 6 -1.42 -5.71 18.43
C THR A 6 -1.32 -7.12 17.89
N ALA A 7 -0.60 -7.29 16.80
CA ALA A 7 -0.23 -8.60 16.27
C ALA A 7 1.20 -8.96 16.70
N PRO A 8 1.55 -10.25 16.79
CA PRO A 8 2.90 -10.68 17.10
C PRO A 8 3.90 -10.18 16.05
N ASP A 9 5.06 -9.76 16.51
CA ASP A 9 6.17 -9.40 15.63
C ASP A 9 6.73 -10.68 14.98
N PRO A 10 6.83 -10.76 13.66
CA PRO A 10 7.44 -11.89 12.95
C PRO A 10 8.91 -12.14 13.29
N LEU A 11 9.59 -11.16 13.87
CA LEU A 11 10.98 -11.28 14.35
C LEU A 11 11.08 -11.75 15.82
N SER A 12 9.93 -11.92 16.50
CA SER A 12 9.89 -12.48 17.86
C SER A 12 9.96 -14.00 17.85
N ASP A 13 9.92 -14.62 19.02
CA ASP A 13 10.00 -16.08 19.21
C ASP A 13 8.91 -16.86 18.46
N VAL A 14 7.74 -16.26 18.19
CA VAL A 14 6.68 -16.90 17.42
C VAL A 14 7.00 -16.99 15.93
N GLY A 15 7.94 -16.20 15.46
CA GLY A 15 8.37 -16.15 14.06
C GLY A 15 7.29 -15.74 13.08
N VAL A 16 7.63 -15.81 11.79
CA VAL A 16 6.69 -15.48 10.69
C VAL A 16 5.45 -16.38 10.74
N VAL A 17 5.63 -17.66 11.01
CA VAL A 17 4.52 -18.64 11.04
C VAL A 17 3.50 -18.28 12.12
N GLY A 18 3.95 -17.99 13.35
CA GLY A 18 3.05 -17.60 14.43
C GLY A 18 2.34 -16.28 14.18
N ALA A 19 3.04 -15.31 13.58
CA ALA A 19 2.44 -14.03 13.19
C ALA A 19 1.37 -14.20 12.09
N GLN A 20 1.61 -15.06 11.11
CA GLN A 20 0.62 -15.40 10.08
C GLN A 20 -0.59 -16.14 10.64
N GLN A 21 -0.36 -17.13 11.50
CA GLN A 21 -1.43 -17.87 12.16
C GLN A 21 -2.33 -16.95 12.99
N PHE A 22 -1.74 -15.98 13.70
CA PHE A 22 -2.50 -14.98 14.44
C PHE A 22 -3.49 -14.19 13.52
N MET A 23 -3.05 -13.80 12.33
CA MET A 23 -3.92 -13.11 11.36
C MET A 23 -5.04 -14.01 10.86
N LEU A 24 -4.74 -15.28 10.54
CA LEU A 24 -5.75 -16.25 10.10
C LEU A 24 -6.85 -16.46 11.17
N GLU A 25 -6.49 -16.45 12.44
CA GLU A 25 -7.43 -16.65 13.55
C GLU A 25 -8.22 -15.40 13.93
N ASN A 26 -7.64 -14.22 13.79
CA ASN A 26 -8.23 -13.02 14.37
C ASN A 26 -8.98 -12.14 13.36
N VAL A 27 -8.57 -12.10 12.09
CA VAL A 27 -9.28 -11.32 11.07
C VAL A 27 -10.76 -11.72 10.97
N PRO A 28 -11.15 -13.01 10.93
CA PRO A 28 -12.58 -13.41 10.95
C PRO A 28 -13.32 -12.91 12.18
N LYS A 29 -12.66 -12.95 13.35
CA LYS A 29 -13.26 -12.44 14.61
C LYS A 29 -13.48 -10.93 14.55
N TRP A 30 -12.52 -10.20 13.98
CA TRP A 30 -12.64 -8.75 13.80
C TRP A 30 -13.72 -8.38 12.78
N VAL A 31 -13.80 -9.09 11.65
CA VAL A 31 -14.89 -8.89 10.67
C VAL A 31 -16.25 -9.16 11.32
N LYS A 32 -16.38 -10.24 12.11
CA LYS A 32 -17.61 -10.52 12.86
C LYS A 32 -17.94 -9.41 13.87
N LYS A 33 -16.94 -8.87 14.56
CA LYS A 33 -17.11 -7.85 15.62
C LYS A 33 -17.38 -6.46 15.07
N TYR A 34 -16.72 -6.08 14.00
CA TYR A 34 -16.73 -4.70 13.48
C TYR A 34 -17.51 -4.55 12.17
N GLY A 35 -17.86 -5.63 11.51
CA GLY A 35 -18.60 -5.67 10.26
C GLY A 35 -17.72 -5.80 9.02
N LYS A 36 -18.35 -6.21 7.91
CA LYS A 36 -17.69 -6.46 6.63
C LYS A 36 -17.12 -5.20 5.94
N ASP A 37 -17.47 -4.00 6.39
CA ASP A 37 -16.96 -2.74 5.86
C ASP A 37 -15.79 -2.19 6.70
N THR A 38 -15.22 -3.03 7.55
CA THR A 38 -14.00 -2.73 8.28
C THR A 38 -12.80 -2.71 7.32
N ALA A 39 -12.10 -1.58 7.28
CA ALA A 39 -10.83 -1.47 6.58
C ALA A 39 -9.69 -1.96 7.47
N PHE A 40 -8.86 -2.83 6.93
CA PHE A 40 -7.68 -3.36 7.58
C PHE A 40 -6.41 -2.75 6.99
N TYR A 41 -5.43 -2.52 7.83
CA TYR A 41 -4.09 -2.13 7.46
C TYR A 41 -3.09 -2.89 8.32
N ALA A 42 -2.13 -3.56 7.70
CA ALA A 42 -1.05 -4.26 8.38
C ALA A 42 0.25 -3.45 8.28
N THR A 43 0.94 -3.26 9.41
CA THR A 43 2.21 -2.53 9.46
C THR A 43 3.43 -3.42 9.20
N ASN A 44 3.21 -4.73 8.95
CA ASN A 44 4.28 -5.68 8.65
C ASN A 44 3.86 -6.56 7.46
N ASP A 45 4.77 -6.74 6.51
CA ASP A 45 4.51 -7.46 5.26
C ASP A 45 4.20 -8.95 5.47
N ALA A 46 4.72 -9.57 6.53
CA ALA A 46 4.40 -10.96 6.86
C ALA A 46 2.90 -11.18 7.15
N HIS A 47 2.20 -10.15 7.58
CA HIS A 47 0.76 -10.21 7.84
C HIS A 47 -0.10 -10.04 6.58
N THR A 48 0.47 -9.58 5.47
CA THR A 48 -0.29 -9.14 4.29
C THR A 48 -1.00 -10.30 3.59
N GLU A 49 -0.30 -11.40 3.33
CA GLU A 49 -0.89 -12.57 2.65
C GLU A 49 -2.06 -13.17 3.44
N PRO A 50 -1.90 -13.54 4.73
CA PRO A 50 -3.01 -14.09 5.50
C PRO A 50 -4.15 -13.09 5.68
N LEU A 51 -3.87 -11.79 5.78
CA LEU A 51 -4.89 -10.75 5.85
C LEU A 51 -5.73 -10.70 4.57
N ILE A 52 -5.10 -10.65 3.39
CA ILE A 52 -5.80 -10.67 2.10
C ILE A 52 -6.67 -11.93 1.98
N ARG A 53 -6.13 -13.09 2.32
CA ARG A 53 -6.86 -14.38 2.30
C ARG A 53 -8.14 -14.30 3.12
N GLN A 54 -8.05 -13.82 4.35
CA GLN A 54 -9.20 -13.72 5.27
C GLN A 54 -10.19 -12.64 4.84
N VAL A 55 -9.72 -11.50 4.32
CA VAL A 55 -10.59 -10.44 3.80
C VAL A 55 -11.39 -10.94 2.58
N VAL A 56 -10.77 -11.71 1.70
CA VAL A 56 -11.47 -12.32 0.55
C VAL A 56 -12.54 -13.32 1.02
N GLU A 57 -12.25 -14.11 2.04
CA GLU A 57 -13.14 -15.17 2.51
C GLU A 57 -14.28 -14.64 3.39
N PHE A 58 -13.98 -13.78 4.36
CA PHE A 58 -14.93 -13.35 5.38
C PHE A 58 -15.48 -11.93 5.16
N GLY A 59 -14.89 -11.17 4.28
CA GLY A 59 -15.21 -9.76 4.05
C GLY A 59 -14.22 -8.84 4.77
N GLY A 60 -14.39 -7.54 4.55
CA GLY A 60 -13.46 -6.50 4.96
C GLY A 60 -13.04 -5.67 3.75
N LEU A 61 -12.20 -4.67 4.00
CA LEU A 61 -11.56 -3.83 3.01
C LEU A 61 -10.05 -3.87 3.23
N PHE A 62 -9.29 -4.13 2.19
CA PHE A 62 -7.83 -4.06 2.22
C PHE A 62 -7.33 -3.36 0.96
N VAL A 63 -7.02 -2.09 1.09
CA VAL A 63 -6.73 -1.23 -0.06
C VAL A 63 -5.25 -0.97 -0.25
N GLU A 64 -4.44 -1.16 0.79
CA GLU A 64 -3.01 -0.88 0.73
C GLU A 64 -2.22 -1.62 1.81
N ALA A 65 -1.04 -2.10 1.46
CA ALA A 65 -0.05 -2.68 2.38
C ALA A 65 0.98 -1.62 2.81
N SER A 66 1.86 -1.97 3.75
CA SER A 66 2.99 -1.13 4.16
C SER A 66 3.98 -0.88 3.01
N LEU A 67 4.20 -1.90 2.16
CA LEU A 67 4.95 -1.81 0.91
C LEU A 67 4.03 -2.18 -0.26
N PRO A 68 3.20 -1.26 -0.77
CA PRO A 68 2.16 -1.59 -1.73
C PRO A 68 2.71 -2.23 -3.01
N SER A 69 2.13 -3.37 -3.38
CA SER A 69 2.55 -4.13 -4.56
C SER A 69 1.49 -5.18 -4.94
N PRO A 70 1.20 -5.39 -6.23
CA PRO A 70 0.37 -6.51 -6.68
C PRO A 70 1.06 -7.87 -6.46
N LEU A 71 2.37 -7.85 -6.17
CA LEU A 71 3.17 -9.05 -5.88
C LEU A 71 3.16 -9.40 -4.39
N LEU A 72 2.79 -8.47 -3.51
CA LEU A 72 2.80 -8.68 -2.07
C LEU A 72 1.49 -9.29 -1.57
N GLY A 73 1.55 -10.55 -1.15
CA GLY A 73 0.43 -11.28 -0.56
C GLY A 73 -0.62 -11.79 -1.54
N TYR A 74 -0.94 -11.05 -2.61
CA TYR A 74 -1.98 -11.43 -3.58
C TYR A 74 -1.73 -12.80 -4.25
N PRO A 75 -0.51 -13.11 -4.77
CA PRO A 75 -0.27 -14.40 -5.40
C PRO A 75 -0.54 -15.58 -4.47
N GLY A 76 -0.02 -15.53 -3.23
CA GLY A 76 -0.23 -16.57 -2.23
C GLY A 76 -1.68 -16.67 -1.77
N ALA A 77 -2.30 -15.54 -1.42
CA ALA A 77 -3.68 -15.49 -0.94
C ALA A 77 -4.70 -16.00 -1.98
N LEU A 78 -4.44 -15.74 -3.27
CA LEU A 78 -5.36 -16.08 -4.36
C LEU A 78 -5.00 -17.39 -5.08
N GLY A 79 -3.81 -17.95 -4.82
CA GLY A 79 -3.32 -19.16 -5.47
C GLY A 79 -2.98 -18.95 -6.94
N ILE A 80 -2.38 -17.82 -7.31
CA ILE A 80 -2.02 -17.50 -8.70
C ILE A 80 -0.50 -17.53 -8.91
N ASP A 81 -0.08 -18.06 -10.06
CA ASP A 81 1.30 -18.02 -10.53
C ASP A 81 1.47 -16.81 -11.48
N LEU A 82 2.50 -16.01 -11.25
CA LEU A 82 2.83 -14.81 -12.04
C LEU A 82 4.14 -14.92 -12.81
N LYS A 83 4.68 -16.15 -12.97
CA LYS A 83 5.96 -16.35 -13.67
C LYS A 83 5.92 -15.88 -15.13
N ALA A 84 4.79 -16.11 -15.82
CA ALA A 84 4.63 -15.70 -17.21
C ALA A 84 4.58 -14.18 -17.39
N GLU A 85 4.15 -13.45 -16.35
CA GLU A 85 4.02 -11.99 -16.33
C GLU A 85 5.22 -11.28 -15.71
N GLN A 86 6.32 -12.00 -15.43
CA GLN A 86 7.49 -11.44 -14.74
C GLN A 86 8.01 -10.17 -15.42
N GLY A 87 8.04 -9.07 -14.67
CA GLY A 87 8.49 -7.75 -15.15
C GLY A 87 7.41 -6.93 -15.87
N ASP A 88 6.29 -7.52 -16.27
CA ASP A 88 5.17 -6.83 -16.90
C ASP A 88 4.08 -6.48 -15.87
N PHE A 89 4.23 -5.35 -15.20
CA PHE A 89 3.28 -4.91 -14.17
C PHE A 89 1.84 -4.73 -14.69
N PRO A 90 1.58 -4.21 -15.89
CA PRO A 90 0.24 -4.20 -16.48
C PRO A 90 -0.38 -5.59 -16.59
N ALA A 91 0.36 -6.58 -17.05
CA ALA A 91 -0.11 -7.97 -17.15
C ALA A 91 -0.33 -8.59 -15.75
N ILE A 92 0.59 -8.34 -14.81
CA ILE A 92 0.44 -8.74 -13.41
C ILE A 92 -0.84 -8.16 -12.81
N MET A 93 -1.06 -6.84 -12.94
CA MET A 93 -2.26 -6.17 -12.43
C MET A 93 -3.54 -6.76 -13.00
N LYS A 94 -3.59 -6.99 -14.31
CA LYS A 94 -4.74 -7.61 -14.98
C LYS A 94 -5.05 -9.00 -14.42
N LYS A 95 -4.03 -9.82 -14.20
CA LYS A 95 -4.18 -11.19 -13.69
C LYS A 95 -4.60 -11.21 -12.22
N VAL A 96 -3.99 -10.37 -11.38
CA VAL A 96 -4.37 -10.20 -9.96
C VAL A 96 -5.80 -9.68 -9.85
N GLU A 97 -6.16 -8.66 -10.63
CA GLU A 97 -7.52 -8.10 -10.64
C GLU A 97 -8.56 -9.16 -11.03
N ALA A 98 -8.30 -9.94 -12.08
CA ALA A 98 -9.20 -11.01 -12.50
C ALA A 98 -9.43 -12.03 -11.36
N ALA A 99 -8.37 -12.42 -10.65
CA ALA A 99 -8.46 -13.35 -9.53
C ALA A 99 -9.20 -12.75 -8.33
N VAL A 100 -8.94 -11.48 -7.99
CA VAL A 100 -9.65 -10.75 -6.92
C VAL A 100 -11.14 -10.66 -7.23
N VAL A 101 -11.49 -10.26 -8.45
CA VAL A 101 -12.88 -10.10 -8.88
C VAL A 101 -13.61 -11.45 -8.88
N ALA A 102 -12.98 -12.51 -9.38
CA ALA A 102 -13.54 -13.86 -9.38
C ALA A 102 -13.86 -14.39 -7.98
N LYS A 103 -13.11 -13.95 -6.96
CA LYS A 103 -13.34 -14.29 -5.55
C LYS A 103 -14.27 -13.28 -4.82
N GLY A 104 -14.93 -12.38 -5.52
CA GLY A 104 -15.88 -11.42 -4.93
C GLY A 104 -15.24 -10.19 -4.29
N GLY A 105 -13.93 -9.98 -4.46
CA GLY A 105 -13.19 -8.86 -3.88
C GLY A 105 -13.30 -7.53 -4.64
N LYS A 106 -14.13 -7.45 -5.69
CA LYS A 106 -14.35 -6.24 -6.48
C LYS A 106 -14.69 -5.04 -5.61
N GLY A 107 -13.90 -3.97 -5.74
CA GLY A 107 -14.11 -2.72 -5.03
C GLY A 107 -13.78 -2.77 -3.53
N ARG A 108 -13.19 -3.87 -3.05
CA ARG A 108 -12.85 -4.09 -1.63
C ARG A 108 -11.35 -4.23 -1.39
N LEU A 109 -10.60 -4.62 -2.41
CA LEU A 109 -9.15 -4.78 -2.36
C LEU A 109 -8.47 -3.84 -3.35
N GLY A 110 -7.26 -3.43 -3.03
CA GLY A 110 -6.48 -2.53 -3.85
C GLY A 110 -4.99 -2.63 -3.58
N THR A 111 -4.20 -1.92 -4.37
CA THR A 111 -2.75 -1.79 -4.24
C THR A 111 -2.23 -0.65 -5.12
N TRP A 112 -0.94 -0.39 -5.08
CA TRP A 112 -0.27 0.34 -6.15
C TRP A 112 -0.13 -0.54 -7.39
N SER A 113 -0.23 0.04 -8.58
CA SER A 113 -0.10 -0.71 -9.83
C SER A 113 1.33 -1.17 -10.12
N TYR A 114 2.33 -0.48 -9.57
CA TYR A 114 3.73 -0.88 -9.57
C TYR A 114 4.20 -1.04 -8.13
N SER A 115 5.00 -2.06 -7.88
CA SER A 115 5.48 -2.28 -6.52
C SER A 115 6.31 -1.11 -5.99
N PHE A 116 6.16 -0.81 -4.71
CA PHE A 116 6.92 0.25 -4.04
C PHE A 116 8.44 0.08 -4.22
N PRO A 117 9.05 -1.11 -3.93
CA PRO A 117 10.50 -1.27 -4.08
C PRO A 117 10.99 -1.04 -5.51
N TYR A 118 10.26 -1.55 -6.51
CA TYR A 118 10.60 -1.32 -7.91
C TYR A 118 10.57 0.18 -8.24
N SER A 119 9.44 0.82 -7.96
CA SER A 119 9.21 2.24 -8.28
C SER A 119 10.23 3.14 -7.61
N ALA A 120 10.53 2.90 -6.32
CA ALA A 120 11.51 3.67 -5.57
C ALA A 120 12.91 3.52 -6.19
N THR A 121 13.33 2.28 -6.49
CA THR A 121 14.66 2.03 -7.05
C THR A 121 14.83 2.72 -8.39
N VAL A 122 13.95 2.47 -9.36
CA VAL A 122 14.11 3.03 -10.71
C VAL A 122 13.87 4.54 -10.77
N GLY A 123 12.90 5.03 -10.00
CA GLY A 123 12.54 6.45 -9.96
C GLY A 123 13.63 7.31 -9.32
N LEU A 124 14.15 6.89 -8.15
CA LEU A 124 15.24 7.61 -7.47
C LEU A 124 16.54 7.56 -8.27
N THR A 125 16.88 6.39 -8.86
CA THR A 125 18.05 6.26 -9.72
C THR A 125 17.96 7.21 -10.92
N GLN A 126 16.83 7.24 -11.61
CA GLN A 126 16.64 8.14 -12.74
C GLN A 126 16.70 9.61 -12.32
N HIS A 127 16.11 9.96 -11.18
CA HIS A 127 16.17 11.32 -10.67
C HIS A 127 17.61 11.73 -10.34
N ALA A 128 18.38 10.87 -9.69
CA ALA A 128 19.79 11.12 -9.40
C ALA A 128 20.62 11.35 -10.68
N ILE A 129 20.44 10.50 -11.70
CA ILE A 129 21.08 10.67 -13.01
C ILE A 129 20.71 12.04 -13.62
N ASN A 130 19.44 12.40 -13.62
CA ASN A 130 18.98 13.69 -14.16
C ASN A 130 19.59 14.89 -13.42
N VAL A 131 19.80 14.77 -12.10
CA VAL A 131 20.43 15.82 -11.29
C VAL A 131 21.92 15.95 -11.63
N ILE A 132 22.63 14.81 -11.72
CA ILE A 132 24.06 14.78 -12.10
C ILE A 132 24.27 15.39 -13.49
N ASP A 133 23.37 15.09 -14.44
CA ASP A 133 23.37 15.63 -15.79
C ASP A 133 22.93 17.11 -15.88
N GLY A 134 22.59 17.75 -14.77
CA GLY A 134 22.07 19.13 -14.75
C GLY A 134 20.67 19.32 -15.33
N LYS A 135 19.92 18.21 -15.56
CA LYS A 135 18.58 18.23 -16.18
C LYS A 135 17.45 18.43 -15.16
N SER A 136 17.74 18.25 -13.88
CA SER A 136 16.76 18.31 -12.78
C SER A 136 17.40 18.94 -11.54
N LYS A 137 16.54 19.50 -10.66
CA LYS A 137 16.94 19.92 -9.31
C LYS A 137 16.58 18.84 -8.30
N MET A 138 17.50 18.53 -7.39
CA MET A 138 17.33 17.46 -6.38
C MET A 138 16.01 17.56 -5.63
N THR A 139 15.61 18.76 -5.23
CA THR A 139 14.43 19.00 -4.39
C THR A 139 13.17 19.38 -5.18
N ASN A 140 13.17 19.28 -6.51
CA ASN A 140 12.00 19.64 -7.30
C ASN A 140 11.04 18.44 -7.41
N MET A 141 9.89 18.53 -6.76
CA MET A 141 8.88 17.45 -6.75
C MET A 141 8.39 17.07 -8.15
N LYS A 142 8.24 18.06 -9.06
CA LYS A 142 7.81 17.78 -10.45
C LYS A 142 8.84 16.94 -11.21
N ASP A 143 10.12 17.22 -11.00
CA ASP A 143 11.21 16.45 -11.61
C ASP A 143 11.28 15.03 -11.04
N ILE A 144 11.05 14.89 -9.72
CA ILE A 144 10.94 13.58 -9.06
C ILE A 144 9.79 12.78 -9.67
N PHE A 145 8.57 13.33 -9.74
CA PHE A 145 7.41 12.62 -10.33
C PHE A 145 7.65 12.23 -11.78
N LYS A 146 8.30 13.10 -12.57
CA LYS A 146 8.67 12.80 -13.97
C LYS A 146 9.63 11.61 -14.06
N ALA A 147 10.61 11.53 -13.17
CA ALA A 147 11.56 10.44 -13.13
C ALA A 147 10.88 9.11 -12.78
N PHE A 148 9.98 9.12 -11.79
CA PHE A 148 9.19 7.94 -11.42
C PHE A 148 8.26 7.49 -12.55
N SER A 149 7.53 8.42 -13.16
CA SER A 149 6.57 8.12 -14.24
C SER A 149 7.22 7.50 -15.48
N LYS A 150 8.52 7.72 -15.69
CA LYS A 150 9.26 7.14 -16.83
C LYS A 150 9.21 5.60 -16.84
N TYR A 151 9.24 4.98 -15.66
CA TYR A 151 9.28 3.52 -15.50
C TYR A 151 7.97 2.93 -14.99
N THR A 152 6.99 3.78 -14.74
CA THR A 152 5.67 3.39 -14.22
C THR A 152 4.55 3.99 -15.09
N PRO A 153 4.50 3.64 -16.40
CA PRO A 153 3.53 4.22 -17.30
C PRO A 153 2.10 3.97 -16.82
N GLY A 154 1.28 5.02 -16.84
CA GLY A 154 -0.11 4.97 -16.34
C GLY A 154 -0.28 5.20 -14.84
N ALA A 155 0.76 5.00 -14.02
CA ALA A 155 0.70 5.35 -12.61
C ALA A 155 0.66 6.88 -12.41
N LYS A 156 -0.13 7.31 -11.42
CA LYS A 156 -0.17 8.71 -10.99
C LYS A 156 0.66 8.88 -9.73
N TRP A 157 1.52 9.89 -9.72
CA TRP A 157 2.38 10.22 -8.59
C TRP A 157 1.94 11.50 -7.94
N GLY A 158 1.84 11.47 -6.63
CA GLY A 158 1.63 12.63 -5.76
C GLY A 158 2.66 12.65 -4.66
N GLY A 159 2.66 13.71 -3.88
CA GLY A 159 3.54 13.80 -2.72
C GLY A 159 3.76 15.23 -2.26
N SER A 160 4.45 15.33 -1.14
CA SER A 160 4.81 16.60 -0.52
C SER A 160 6.17 16.49 0.17
N TYR A 161 6.74 17.63 0.50
CA TYR A 161 7.83 17.63 1.48
C TYR A 161 7.28 17.24 2.85
N TYR A 162 8.09 16.50 3.58
CA TYR A 162 7.74 16.12 4.94
C TYR A 162 7.64 17.34 5.85
N VAL A 163 6.57 17.40 6.63
CA VAL A 163 6.40 18.38 7.70
C VAL A 163 6.43 17.59 9.01
N ASP A 164 7.38 17.92 9.87
CA ASP A 164 7.47 17.32 11.19
C ASP A 164 6.24 17.67 12.05
N GLY A 165 5.53 16.64 12.49
CA GLY A 165 4.26 16.81 13.20
C GLY A 165 4.40 17.41 14.61
N SER A 166 5.59 17.37 15.20
CA SER A 166 5.85 17.90 16.53
C SER A 166 6.33 19.37 16.50
N THR A 167 7.11 19.72 15.48
CA THR A 167 7.73 21.03 15.36
C THR A 167 7.08 21.92 14.29
N GLY A 168 6.32 21.34 13.36
CA GLY A 168 5.78 22.04 12.19
C GLY A 168 6.83 22.40 11.14
N VAL A 169 8.08 21.98 11.31
CA VAL A 169 9.17 22.30 10.38
C VAL A 169 9.03 21.49 9.09
N LYS A 170 9.00 22.19 7.97
CA LYS A 170 9.05 21.59 6.64
C LYS A 170 10.48 21.25 6.27
N LEU A 171 10.75 19.98 6.02
CA LEU A 171 12.07 19.50 5.60
C LEU A 171 12.17 19.54 4.07
N ASN A 172 13.22 20.15 3.55
CA ASN A 172 13.46 20.25 2.11
C ASN A 172 14.30 19.09 1.54
N ASN A 173 14.83 18.24 2.40
CA ASN A 173 15.64 17.07 2.07
C ASN A 173 14.87 15.74 2.31
N PHE A 174 13.59 15.82 2.62
CA PHE A 174 12.75 14.66 2.85
C PHE A 174 11.39 14.84 2.16
N ALA A 175 11.07 13.92 1.26
CA ALA A 175 9.82 13.93 0.51
C ALA A 175 9.03 12.65 0.76
N LEU A 176 7.72 12.81 0.92
CA LEU A 176 6.76 11.72 0.90
C LEU A 176 6.25 11.57 -0.53
N LEU A 177 6.35 10.36 -1.08
CA LEU A 177 5.90 10.04 -2.44
C LEU A 177 4.82 8.98 -2.35
N LEU A 178 3.74 9.19 -3.09
CA LEU A 178 2.59 8.29 -3.16
C LEU A 178 2.26 8.01 -4.62
N GLN A 179 2.08 6.74 -4.93
CA GLN A 179 1.41 6.33 -6.16
C GLN A 179 -0.09 6.28 -5.89
N ASP A 180 -0.92 6.67 -6.85
CA ASP A 180 -2.37 6.57 -6.69
C ASP A 180 -2.80 5.11 -6.52
N THR A 181 -3.63 4.86 -5.52
CA THR A 181 -4.12 3.52 -5.21
C THR A 181 -5.09 3.02 -6.27
N TYR A 182 -4.87 1.81 -6.75
CA TYR A 182 -5.75 1.12 -7.68
C TYR A 182 -6.66 0.16 -6.92
N ILE A 183 -7.97 0.38 -7.01
CA ILE A 183 -8.98 -0.52 -6.44
C ILE A 183 -9.43 -1.51 -7.51
N PHE A 184 -9.24 -2.80 -7.26
CA PHE A 184 -9.59 -3.86 -8.20
C PHE A 184 -11.08 -3.82 -8.59
N GLY A 185 -11.34 -3.77 -9.90
CA GLY A 185 -12.67 -3.64 -10.48
C GLY A 185 -13.29 -2.24 -10.43
N LYS A 186 -12.53 -1.21 -9.99
CA LYS A 186 -12.95 0.21 -10.00
C LYS A 186 -11.93 1.13 -10.67
N GLY A 187 -10.63 0.78 -10.62
CA GLY A 187 -9.55 1.63 -11.12
C GLY A 187 -8.95 2.56 -10.05
N TYR A 188 -8.22 3.56 -10.49
CA TYR A 188 -7.56 4.53 -9.62
C TYR A 188 -8.55 5.41 -8.86
N ILE A 189 -8.29 5.63 -7.57
CA ILE A 189 -9.16 6.45 -6.70
C ILE A 189 -8.88 7.95 -6.78
N LYS A 190 -7.81 8.36 -7.48
CA LYS A 190 -7.34 9.75 -7.59
C LYS A 190 -7.08 10.36 -6.20
N SER A 191 -6.32 9.66 -5.39
CA SER A 191 -6.05 10.00 -3.99
C SER A 191 -5.47 11.41 -3.79
N ALA A 192 -4.71 11.91 -4.76
CA ALA A 192 -4.16 13.27 -4.73
C ALA A 192 -5.24 14.37 -4.86
N ASP A 193 -6.42 14.03 -5.38
CA ASP A 193 -7.53 14.96 -5.59
C ASP A 193 -8.59 14.86 -4.48
N ILE A 194 -8.35 14.04 -3.44
CA ILE A 194 -9.29 13.83 -2.35
C ILE A 194 -8.90 14.69 -1.15
N ASP A 195 -9.74 15.64 -0.79
CA ASP A 195 -9.63 16.33 0.47
C ASP A 195 -10.01 15.42 1.64
N VAL A 196 -9.13 15.30 2.61
CA VAL A 196 -9.41 14.54 3.82
C VAL A 196 -10.36 15.34 4.70
N PRO A 197 -11.61 14.88 4.94
CA PRO A 197 -12.53 15.59 5.79
C PRO A 197 -11.95 15.83 7.20
N GLU A 198 -12.13 17.02 7.74
CA GLU A 198 -11.54 17.46 9.03
C GLU A 198 -11.84 16.49 10.18
N LYS A 199 -13.02 15.86 10.17
CA LYS A 199 -13.41 14.85 11.15
C LYS A 199 -12.44 13.66 11.25
N TYR A 200 -11.75 13.32 10.14
CA TYR A 200 -10.76 12.23 10.14
C TYR A 200 -9.39 12.70 10.63
N LEU A 201 -9.06 13.98 10.44
CA LEU A 201 -7.81 14.57 10.96
C LEU A 201 -7.79 14.63 12.49
N LYS A 202 -8.96 14.57 13.12
CA LYS A 202 -9.14 14.61 14.57
C LYS A 202 -9.23 13.21 15.22
N ILE A 203 -9.12 12.13 14.44
CA ILE A 203 -9.17 10.78 15.00
C ILE A 203 -7.88 10.51 15.76
N SER A 204 -8.01 10.29 17.07
CA SER A 204 -6.90 9.82 17.89
C SER A 204 -6.50 8.39 17.47
N SER A 205 -5.19 8.12 17.47
CA SER A 205 -4.65 6.76 17.25
C SER A 205 -5.07 5.76 18.33
N GLY A 206 -5.73 6.20 19.41
CA GLY A 206 -6.06 5.38 20.56
C GLY A 206 -4.86 5.10 21.47
N LEU A 207 -3.66 5.49 21.07
CA LEU A 207 -2.48 5.43 21.93
C LEU A 207 -2.57 6.53 22.99
N LYS A 208 -2.59 6.16 24.26
CA LYS A 208 -2.44 7.13 25.34
C LYS A 208 -1.05 7.76 25.22
N LYS A 209 -0.96 9.07 25.15
CA LYS A 209 0.30 9.76 25.38
C LYS A 209 0.80 9.33 26.76
N LYS A 210 1.96 8.70 26.83
CA LYS A 210 2.63 8.43 28.09
C LYS A 210 3.13 9.73 28.69
#